data_fce694ba71471563997f770f1319cd58
#
_entry.id   fce694ba71471563997f770f1319cd58
#
_cell.length_a   1.000
_cell.length_b   1.000
_cell.length_c   1.000
_cell.angle_alpha   90.00
_cell.angle_beta   90.00
_cell.angle_gamma   90.00
#
_symmetry.space_group_name_H-M   'P 1'
#
loop_
_entity.id
_entity.type
_entity.pdbx_description
1 polymer ?
#
loop_
_entity_poly.entity_id
_entity_poly.type
_entity_poly.pdbx_seq_one_letter_code
_entity_poly.pdbx_strand_id
1 'polypeptide(L)'
;MMNKNYVVIMLFNRDYSKLLLIKRNKKPYKGCWNGIGGKIENDETPLEAAKRECMEETGISINNPKLLVTYIYPETNVLNSNTKLNVIYDCVDEVSVSDNDEGHYEWKNTDFVMNQNDKEIAGLSNLNQFVKEILDLENIKKFYD
;
A
#
# COMPACT_ATOMS: atom_id res chain seq x y z
N MET A 1 -3.62 16.25 21.67
CA MET A 1 -3.96 15.82 20.29
C MET A 1 -3.16 14.60 19.91
N MET A 2 -3.83 13.55 19.46
CA MET A 2 -3.13 12.33 19.04
C MET A 2 -2.79 12.39 17.56
N ASN A 3 -1.54 12.10 17.24
CA ASN A 3 -1.11 11.97 15.86
C ASN A 3 -1.22 10.50 15.42
N LYS A 4 -1.72 10.28 14.21
CA LYS A 4 -1.79 8.96 13.62
C LYS A 4 -0.76 8.85 12.52
N ASN A 5 -0.03 7.75 12.51
CA ASN A 5 1.05 7.53 11.57
C ASN A 5 0.92 6.12 10.97
N TYR A 6 0.73 6.07 9.67
CA TYR A 6 0.45 4.82 8.94
C TYR A 6 1.46 4.57 7.83
N VAL A 7 1.61 3.30 7.47
CA VAL A 7 2.30 2.91 6.25
C VAL A 7 1.30 2.24 5.31
N VAL A 8 1.51 2.45 4.03
CA VAL A 8 0.92 1.63 2.97
C VAL A 8 2.07 1.10 2.11
N ILE A 9 2.03 -0.18 1.81
CA ILE A 9 3.10 -0.86 1.11
C ILE A 9 2.60 -1.26 -0.27
N MET A 10 3.23 -0.72 -1.29
CA MET A 10 2.99 -1.07 -2.68
C MET A 10 4.00 -2.18 -3.02
N LEU A 11 3.55 -3.42 -2.93
CA LEU A 11 4.41 -4.59 -3.08
C LEU A 11 4.27 -5.17 -4.47
N PHE A 12 5.30 -5.01 -5.28
CA PHE A 12 5.31 -5.45 -6.69
C PHE A 12 6.01 -6.80 -6.84
N ASN A 13 5.67 -7.50 -7.92
CA ASN A 13 6.49 -8.61 -8.38
C ASN A 13 7.74 -8.06 -9.08
N ARG A 14 8.65 -8.95 -9.48
CA ARG A 14 10.00 -8.54 -9.94
C ARG A 14 10.02 -7.63 -11.15
N ASP A 15 9.09 -7.80 -12.08
CA ASP A 15 9.04 -6.97 -13.30
C ASP A 15 8.03 -5.82 -13.20
N TYR A 16 7.42 -5.62 -12.05
CA TYR A 16 6.45 -4.55 -11.78
C TYR A 16 5.17 -4.68 -12.61
N SER A 17 4.90 -5.86 -13.18
CA SER A 17 3.66 -6.10 -13.93
C SER A 17 2.45 -6.35 -13.03
N LYS A 18 2.70 -6.75 -11.80
CA LYS A 18 1.65 -7.02 -10.81
C LYS A 18 2.03 -6.43 -9.45
N LEU A 19 1.02 -6.13 -8.67
CA LEU A 19 1.21 -5.78 -7.28
C LEU A 19 0.21 -6.52 -6.40
N LEU A 20 0.61 -6.77 -5.17
CA LEU A 20 -0.22 -7.48 -4.19
C LEU A 20 -1.17 -6.49 -3.55
N LEU A 21 -2.46 -6.78 -3.67
CA LEU A 21 -3.49 -5.96 -3.05
C LEU A 21 -4.32 -6.80 -2.10
N ILE A 22 -4.87 -6.13 -1.11
CA ILE A 22 -5.84 -6.71 -0.18
C ILE A 22 -7.23 -6.18 -0.51
N LYS A 23 -8.20 -7.07 -0.61
CA LYS A 23 -9.61 -6.69 -0.61
C LYS A 23 -10.05 -6.67 0.84
N ARG A 24 -10.33 -5.49 1.35
CA ARG A 24 -10.54 -5.29 2.78
C ARG A 24 -11.82 -5.98 3.26
N ASN A 25 -11.72 -6.59 4.42
CA ASN A 25 -12.82 -7.29 5.08
C ASN A 25 -13.41 -6.47 6.24
N LYS A 26 -12.82 -5.33 6.53
CA LYS A 26 -13.16 -4.47 7.67
C LYS A 26 -13.33 -3.03 7.23
N LYS A 27 -14.10 -2.26 8.02
CA LYS A 27 -14.19 -0.81 7.85
C LYS A 27 -12.86 -0.16 8.24
N PRO A 28 -12.49 0.98 7.67
CA PRO A 28 -13.14 1.63 6.54
C PRO A 28 -12.82 0.94 5.20
N TYR A 29 -13.59 1.25 4.18
CA TYR A 29 -13.38 0.74 2.81
C TYR A 29 -13.55 -0.78 2.67
N LYS A 30 -14.46 -1.37 3.45
CA LYS A 30 -14.78 -2.80 3.31
C LYS A 30 -15.19 -3.10 1.87
N GLY A 31 -14.58 -4.14 1.31
CA GLY A 31 -14.86 -4.55 -0.07
C GLY A 31 -14.01 -3.84 -1.12
N CYS A 32 -13.18 -2.89 -0.73
CA CYS A 32 -12.28 -2.17 -1.66
C CYS A 32 -10.87 -2.75 -1.62
N TRP A 33 -10.18 -2.61 -2.74
CA TRP A 33 -8.78 -3.01 -2.85
C TRP A 33 -7.86 -1.92 -2.32
N ASN A 34 -6.81 -2.31 -1.63
CA ASN A 34 -5.81 -1.39 -1.09
C ASN A 34 -4.44 -2.06 -1.05
N GLY A 35 -3.39 -1.29 -0.83
CA GLY A 35 -2.09 -1.83 -0.50
C GLY A 35 -2.10 -2.40 0.91
N ILE A 36 -1.07 -3.17 1.22
CA ILE A 36 -0.86 -3.72 2.56
C ILE A 36 -0.42 -2.59 3.46
N GLY A 37 -0.85 -2.59 4.70
CA GLY A 37 -0.37 -1.55 5.59
C GLY A 37 -0.94 -1.63 6.98
N GLY A 38 -0.62 -0.62 7.75
CA GLY A 38 -1.08 -0.54 9.11
C GLY A 38 -0.47 0.64 9.84
N LYS A 39 -0.64 0.62 11.14
CA LYS A 39 -0.18 1.68 12.04
C LYS A 39 1.30 1.50 12.35
N ILE A 40 2.03 2.60 12.32
CA ILE A 40 3.41 2.61 12.81
C ILE A 40 3.36 2.61 14.33
N GLU A 41 4.07 1.70 14.96
CA GLU A 41 4.15 1.60 16.39
C GLU A 41 5.22 2.56 16.93
N ASN A 42 5.17 2.82 18.24
CA ASN A 42 6.15 3.67 18.88
C ASN A 42 7.56 3.14 18.64
N ASP A 43 8.48 4.04 18.37
CA ASP A 43 9.90 3.74 18.14
C ASP A 43 10.20 3.02 16.84
N GLU A 44 9.21 2.83 15.95
CA GLU A 44 9.46 2.30 14.63
C GLU A 44 9.67 3.43 13.62
N THR A 45 10.59 3.20 12.67
CA THR A 45 10.66 4.01 11.46
C THR A 45 9.60 3.51 10.47
N PRO A 46 9.21 4.30 9.47
CA PRO A 46 8.29 3.82 8.44
C PRO A 46 8.77 2.55 7.73
N LEU A 47 10.07 2.44 7.45
CA LEU A 47 10.61 1.25 6.79
C LEU A 47 10.56 0.02 7.69
N GLU A 48 10.81 0.19 8.99
CA GLU A 48 10.68 -0.90 9.96
C GLU A 48 9.24 -1.37 10.08
N ALA A 49 8.31 -0.42 10.16
CA ALA A 49 6.88 -0.73 10.22
C ALA A 49 6.42 -1.49 8.96
N ALA A 50 6.92 -1.07 7.79
CA ALA A 50 6.60 -1.74 6.55
C ALA A 50 7.06 -3.20 6.55
N LYS A 51 8.28 -3.46 7.01
CA LYS A 51 8.79 -4.82 7.13
C LYS A 51 7.95 -5.67 8.07
N ARG A 52 7.59 -5.12 9.22
CA ARG A 52 6.78 -5.81 10.22
C ARG A 52 5.36 -6.11 9.70
N GLU A 53 4.69 -5.09 9.17
CA GLU A 53 3.32 -5.25 8.66
C GLU A 53 3.26 -6.25 7.51
N CYS A 54 4.21 -6.19 6.60
CA CYS A 54 4.26 -7.11 5.48
C CYS A 54 4.41 -8.55 5.96
N MET A 55 5.30 -8.78 6.91
CA MET A 55 5.52 -10.11 7.49
C MET A 55 4.27 -10.59 8.24
N GLU A 56 3.67 -9.73 9.06
CA GLU A 56 2.48 -10.11 9.84
C GLU A 56 1.30 -10.46 8.96
N GLU A 57 1.06 -9.67 7.90
CA GLU A 57 -0.11 -9.86 7.06
C GLU A 57 0.07 -10.94 6.01
N THR A 58 1.25 -11.05 5.43
CA THR A 58 1.46 -11.89 4.23
C THR A 58 2.50 -12.98 4.40
N GLY A 59 3.33 -12.89 5.41
CA GLY A 59 4.48 -13.80 5.57
C GLY A 59 5.63 -13.49 4.64
N ILE A 60 5.56 -12.38 3.89
CA ILE A 60 6.60 -12.00 2.94
C ILE A 60 7.61 -11.08 3.63
N SER A 61 8.90 -11.39 3.46
CA SER A 61 9.98 -10.56 3.94
C SER A 61 10.42 -9.61 2.84
N ILE A 62 10.30 -8.30 3.09
CA ILE A 62 10.79 -7.29 2.15
C ILE A 62 12.18 -6.86 2.60
N ASN A 63 13.14 -6.87 1.66
CA ASN A 63 14.54 -6.67 1.99
C ASN A 63 15.08 -5.27 1.67
N ASN A 64 14.44 -4.58 0.75
CA ASN A 64 14.91 -3.27 0.30
C ASN A 64 13.74 -2.30 0.10
N PRO A 65 12.92 -2.06 1.14
CA PRO A 65 11.80 -1.13 1.00
C PRO A 65 12.30 0.29 0.80
N LYS A 66 11.57 1.03 -0.02
CA LYS A 66 11.89 2.43 -0.33
C LYS A 66 10.70 3.31 0.02
N LEU A 67 10.96 4.44 0.61
CA LEU A 67 9.93 5.43 0.89
C LEU A 67 9.71 6.28 -0.37
N LEU A 68 8.49 6.25 -0.90
CA LEU A 68 8.13 7.08 -2.04
C LEU A 68 7.81 8.51 -1.60
N VAL A 69 6.91 8.64 -0.63
CA VAL A 69 6.41 9.94 -0.19
C VAL A 69 5.72 9.78 1.16
N THR A 70 5.70 10.85 1.93
CA THR A 70 4.87 10.94 3.14
C THR A 70 3.86 12.06 2.94
N TYR A 71 2.58 11.71 3.01
CA TYR A 71 1.50 12.68 3.01
C TYR A 71 1.15 13.06 4.42
N ILE A 72 0.93 14.34 4.64
CA ILE A 72 0.53 14.86 5.94
C ILE A 72 -0.86 15.46 5.80
N TYR A 73 -1.80 14.89 6.53
CA TYR A 73 -3.19 15.35 6.57
C TYR A 73 -3.41 16.05 7.90
N PRO A 74 -3.53 17.38 7.92
CA PRO A 74 -3.74 18.09 9.18
C PRO A 74 -5.11 17.78 9.77
N GLU A 75 -5.25 18.02 11.06
CA GLU A 75 -6.54 17.89 11.74
C GLU A 75 -7.59 18.78 11.08
N THR A 76 -8.78 18.22 10.89
CA THR A 76 -9.93 18.91 10.29
C THR A 76 -11.18 18.52 11.08
N ASN A 77 -12.35 19.03 10.64
CA ASN A 77 -13.62 18.61 11.22
C ASN A 77 -13.93 17.14 10.98
N VAL A 78 -13.32 16.53 9.98
CA VAL A 78 -13.50 15.14 9.64
C VAL A 78 -12.44 14.27 10.32
N LEU A 79 -11.19 14.76 10.33
CA LEU A 79 -10.06 14.06 10.96
C LEU A 79 -9.82 14.67 12.34
N ASN A 80 -9.92 13.83 13.38
CA ASN A 80 -9.75 14.27 14.76
C ASN A 80 -8.27 14.37 15.18
N SER A 81 -7.34 14.13 14.28
CA SER A 81 -5.91 14.15 14.56
C SER A 81 -5.13 14.43 13.29
N ASN A 82 -3.90 14.88 13.44
CA ASN A 82 -2.97 14.94 12.33
C ASN A 82 -2.64 13.51 11.92
N THR A 83 -2.70 13.24 10.62
CA THR A 83 -2.48 11.91 10.08
C THR A 83 -1.33 11.95 9.08
N LYS A 84 -0.39 11.02 9.22
CA LYS A 84 0.68 10.83 8.25
C LYS A 84 0.47 9.49 7.56
N LEU A 85 0.64 9.49 6.25
CA LEU A 85 0.62 8.27 5.45
C LEU A 85 1.96 8.16 4.72
N ASN A 86 2.72 7.15 5.06
CA ASN A 86 4.02 6.87 4.46
C ASN A 86 3.83 5.80 3.39
N VAL A 87 4.08 6.15 2.14
CA VAL A 87 3.93 5.25 1.01
C VAL A 87 5.28 4.60 0.74
N ILE A 88 5.33 3.28 0.88
CA ILE A 88 6.55 2.49 0.78
C ILE A 88 6.35 1.45 -0.32
N TYR A 89 7.40 1.11 -1.04
CA TYR A 89 7.34 0.07 -2.06
C TYR A 89 8.59 -0.78 -2.07
N ASP A 90 8.41 -1.99 -2.57
CA ASP A 90 9.49 -2.92 -2.84
C ASP A 90 9.00 -3.92 -3.89
N CYS A 91 9.89 -4.73 -4.42
CA CYS A 91 9.54 -5.83 -5.30
C CYS A 91 10.04 -7.14 -4.73
N VAL A 92 9.27 -8.19 -4.92
CA VAL A 92 9.55 -9.53 -4.40
C VAL A 92 9.11 -10.58 -5.42
N ASP A 93 9.52 -11.81 -5.20
CA ASP A 93 9.00 -12.93 -5.98
C ASP A 93 7.52 -13.10 -5.69
N GLU A 94 6.76 -13.40 -6.72
CA GLU A 94 5.34 -13.61 -6.63
C GLU A 94 5.08 -14.94 -5.90
N VAL A 95 4.43 -14.86 -4.74
CA VAL A 95 4.10 -16.05 -3.93
C VAL A 95 2.64 -15.99 -3.54
N SER A 96 2.04 -17.15 -3.30
CA SER A 96 0.67 -17.22 -2.82
C SER A 96 0.56 -16.65 -1.41
N VAL A 97 -0.48 -15.87 -1.17
CA VAL A 97 -0.77 -15.29 0.15
C VAL A 97 -2.15 -15.74 0.59
N SER A 98 -2.22 -16.31 1.79
CA SER A 98 -3.48 -16.78 2.37
C SER A 98 -4.31 -15.64 2.90
N ASP A 99 -5.63 -15.79 2.79
CA ASP A 99 -6.56 -14.85 3.41
C ASP A 99 -6.39 -14.87 4.93
N ASN A 100 -6.73 -13.75 5.54
CA ASN A 100 -6.74 -13.63 7.00
C ASN A 100 -7.88 -12.69 7.43
N ASP A 101 -7.89 -12.30 8.71
CA ASP A 101 -8.93 -11.42 9.26
C ASP A 101 -8.99 -10.06 8.59
N GLU A 102 -7.87 -9.59 8.01
CA GLU A 102 -7.82 -8.30 7.33
C GLU A 102 -8.51 -8.33 5.98
N GLY A 103 -8.45 -9.46 5.28
CA GLY A 103 -9.10 -9.61 3.99
C GLY A 103 -8.53 -10.70 3.10
N HIS A 104 -8.80 -10.53 1.81
CA HIS A 104 -8.39 -11.44 0.74
C HIS A 104 -7.28 -10.79 -0.07
N TYR A 105 -6.22 -11.54 -0.36
CA TYR A 105 -5.04 -11.04 -1.07
C TYR A 105 -4.96 -11.61 -2.47
N GLU A 106 -4.65 -10.75 -3.44
CA GLU A 106 -4.40 -11.17 -4.82
C GLU A 106 -3.31 -10.34 -5.46
N TRP A 107 -2.52 -10.98 -6.29
CA TRP A 107 -1.61 -10.31 -7.20
C TRP A 107 -2.42 -9.80 -8.39
N LYS A 108 -2.58 -8.50 -8.49
CA LYS A 108 -3.34 -7.85 -9.56
C LYS A 108 -2.40 -7.22 -10.58
N ASN A 109 -2.78 -7.28 -11.85
CA ASN A 109 -2.04 -6.57 -12.88
C ASN A 109 -1.98 -5.08 -12.55
N THR A 110 -0.85 -4.47 -12.84
CA THR A 110 -0.68 -3.03 -12.63
C THR A 110 -1.77 -2.23 -13.35
N ASP A 111 -2.16 -2.70 -14.54
CA ASP A 111 -3.26 -2.09 -15.31
C ASP A 111 -4.58 -2.06 -14.55
N PHE A 112 -4.83 -3.06 -13.71
CA PHE A 112 -6.04 -3.10 -12.88
C PHE A 112 -6.13 -1.84 -12.02
N VAL A 113 -5.03 -1.50 -11.33
CA VAL A 113 -5.00 -0.33 -10.45
C VAL A 113 -5.09 0.95 -11.25
N MET A 114 -4.40 1.01 -12.39
CA MET A 114 -4.36 2.22 -13.24
C MET A 114 -5.72 2.55 -13.84
N ASN A 115 -6.57 1.55 -14.04
CA ASN A 115 -7.85 1.72 -14.74
C ASN A 115 -9.08 1.63 -13.83
N GLN A 116 -8.90 1.39 -12.53
CA GLN A 116 -10.02 1.30 -11.61
C GLN A 116 -10.52 2.68 -11.18
N ASN A 117 -11.82 2.74 -10.88
CA ASN A 117 -12.42 3.94 -10.33
C ASN A 117 -12.36 3.91 -8.79
N ASP A 118 -12.76 4.99 -8.16
CA ASP A 118 -12.69 5.18 -6.71
C ASP A 118 -13.51 4.18 -5.91
N LYS A 119 -14.51 3.53 -6.53
CA LYS A 119 -15.35 2.55 -5.83
C LYS A 119 -14.63 1.25 -5.57
N GLU A 120 -13.68 0.90 -6.43
CA GLU A 120 -12.95 -0.36 -6.33
C GLU A 120 -11.70 -0.22 -5.46
N ILE A 121 -11.14 0.98 -5.39
CA ILE A 121 -9.86 1.25 -4.74
C ILE A 121 -10.11 2.11 -3.50
N ALA A 122 -9.58 1.67 -2.37
CA ALA A 122 -9.62 2.43 -1.13
C ALA A 122 -8.66 3.62 -1.20
N GLY A 123 -8.87 4.59 -0.32
CA GLY A 123 -7.92 5.66 -0.15
C GLY A 123 -7.99 6.75 -1.19
N LEU A 124 -9.16 7.01 -1.71
CA LEU A 124 -9.40 8.16 -2.58
C LEU A 124 -8.60 8.12 -3.86
N SER A 125 -8.47 6.94 -4.45
CA SER A 125 -7.87 6.77 -5.76
C SER A 125 -6.39 7.15 -5.87
N ASN A 126 -5.72 7.37 -4.76
CA ASN A 126 -4.30 7.72 -4.80
C ASN A 126 -3.40 6.54 -5.19
N LEU A 127 -3.90 5.30 -5.13
CA LEU A 127 -3.11 4.13 -5.50
C LEU A 127 -2.63 4.19 -6.94
N ASN A 128 -3.48 4.61 -7.87
CA ASN A 128 -3.09 4.73 -9.27
C ASN A 128 -1.95 5.73 -9.46
N GLN A 129 -1.99 6.84 -8.74
CA GLN A 129 -0.91 7.82 -8.78
C GLN A 129 0.38 7.26 -8.18
N PHE A 130 0.29 6.56 -7.06
CA PHE A 130 1.46 5.93 -6.45
C PHE A 130 2.10 4.92 -7.40
N VAL A 131 1.29 4.09 -8.03
CA VAL A 131 1.77 3.11 -9.01
C VAL A 131 2.49 3.83 -10.15
N LYS A 132 1.88 4.85 -10.70
CA LYS A 132 2.48 5.61 -11.80
C LYS A 132 3.83 6.20 -11.42
N GLU A 133 3.91 6.82 -10.25
CA GLU A 133 5.16 7.42 -9.77
C GLU A 133 6.25 6.36 -9.55
N ILE A 134 5.89 5.20 -9.00
CA ILE A 134 6.85 4.12 -8.77
C ILE A 134 7.36 3.57 -10.11
N LEU A 135 6.46 3.35 -11.06
CA LEU A 135 6.85 2.84 -12.37
C LEU A 135 7.80 3.83 -13.07
N ASP A 136 7.53 5.13 -12.94
CA ASP A 136 8.42 6.15 -13.48
C ASP A 136 9.81 6.10 -12.83
N LEU A 137 9.86 6.01 -11.50
CA LEU A 137 11.11 5.95 -10.76
C LEU A 137 11.93 4.72 -11.11
N GLU A 138 11.27 3.58 -11.28
CA GLU A 138 11.93 2.32 -11.62
C GLU A 138 12.13 2.15 -13.12
N ASN A 139 11.76 3.15 -13.91
CA ASN A 139 11.98 3.20 -15.36
C ASN A 139 11.22 2.11 -16.12
N ILE A 140 10.03 1.77 -15.65
CA ILE A 140 9.17 0.75 -16.26
C ILE A 140 8.23 1.44 -17.26
N LYS A 141 8.54 1.41 -18.54
CA LYS A 141 7.80 2.16 -19.56
C LYS A 141 6.72 1.36 -20.26
N LYS A 142 6.80 0.05 -20.25
CA LYS A 142 5.92 -0.81 -21.04
C LYS A 142 4.47 -0.84 -20.58
N PHE A 143 4.15 -0.26 -19.44
CA PHE A 143 2.82 -0.34 -18.87
C PHE A 143 1.93 0.87 -19.15
N TYR A 144 2.49 1.91 -19.77
CA TYR A 144 1.69 3.09 -20.15
C TYR A 144 2.18 3.79 -21.40
N ASP A 145 2.84 3.07 -22.23
CA ASP A 145 3.17 3.54 -23.59
C ASP A 145 2.10 3.13 -24.56
#